data_21374de4e66aa46367224e254a4cafab
#
_entry.id   21374de4e66aa46367224e254a4cafab
#
_cell.length_a   1.000
_cell.length_b   1.000
_cell.length_c   1.000
_cell.angle_alpha   90.00
_cell.angle_beta   90.00
_cell.angle_gamma   90.00
#
_symmetry.space_group_name_H-M   'P 1'
#
loop_
_entity.id
_entity.type
_entity.pdbx_description
1 polymer ?
#
loop_
_entity_poly.entity_id
_entity_poly.type
_entity_poly.pdbx_seq_one_letter_code
_entity_poly.pdbx_strand_id
1 'polypeptide(L)'
;MLHAILAASALALTGPQVGAPAPDFHLVTVDGKRVSLAAFRGKTLVINDWATWCSPCREETPDLIAAAKRFGVHGDVVFLGVDSTEAAPLVRAFVASKSMPYAQTIDADRAFAKAYDVTAFPSTFVISADGVLRARYVGVISPAVLAGFVDDARAGRDGVLASDAQKTVDALLDPAKFDFSGDASSVVASAKAVLKAIDDADNVDGDTDYVRTLAEENALRDAAASALAPLASDDARKVLLARLQGDAASARETWPDALAAYRTGLALAPNDVDLLAGYAAALHATGDDARAADAYAALAAEDPSVDNLVQLGISDGDAKRFHDGAIAFARAIGTARAAVAGKPHDAKAIRKVAWAYLYEGRLFVKSGDIAKARAAFGHASSWAATLPKNDSRYAFYLEEAQEATVALDAAHPNGRTALSLAPWTGPDLPGSVASTYKYRLVVAGAPGRTVSLTAQGLPKRWIASFCSDRACAPFRTTVALPPSGVKVLEFQVIPEAPAPSPPTVRVAGDGTSAAVRIASR
;
A
#
# COMPACT_ATOMS: atom_id res chain seq x y z
N MET A 1 -20.65 -30.54 19.20
CA MET A 1 -20.82 -29.25 19.88
C MET A 1 -19.75 -28.20 19.48
N LEU A 2 -18.71 -28.57 18.72
CA LEU A 2 -17.66 -27.63 18.27
C LEU A 2 -18.08 -26.77 17.07
N HIS A 3 -19.06 -27.18 16.28
CA HIS A 3 -19.55 -26.39 15.12
C HIS A 3 -20.36 -25.15 15.48
N ALA A 4 -20.67 -24.91 16.76
CA ALA A 4 -21.44 -23.75 17.21
C ALA A 4 -20.57 -22.62 17.79
N ILE A 5 -19.26 -22.84 17.97
CA ILE A 5 -18.36 -21.83 18.56
C ILE A 5 -17.72 -20.95 17.48
N LEU A 6 -17.64 -21.41 16.22
CA LEU A 6 -17.13 -20.61 15.09
C LEU A 6 -18.07 -19.46 14.65
N ALA A 7 -19.28 -19.38 15.21
CA ALA A 7 -20.25 -18.35 14.83
C ALA A 7 -20.28 -17.09 15.74
N ALA A 8 -19.43 -17.02 16.77
CA ALA A 8 -19.56 -15.97 17.80
C ALA A 8 -18.37 -15.02 17.96
N SER A 9 -17.35 -15.12 17.13
CA SER A 9 -16.23 -14.16 17.17
C SER A 9 -16.10 -13.41 15.83
N ALA A 10 -17.21 -12.87 15.34
CA ALA A 10 -17.16 -11.80 14.36
C ALA A 10 -16.64 -10.54 15.08
N LEU A 11 -15.33 -10.42 15.27
CA LEU A 11 -14.73 -9.11 15.51
C LEU A 11 -15.14 -8.22 14.34
N ALA A 12 -15.68 -7.04 14.68
CA ALA A 12 -16.11 -6.04 13.71
C ALA A 12 -14.91 -5.65 12.84
N LEU A 13 -14.80 -6.27 11.67
CA LEU A 13 -14.01 -5.72 10.58
C LEU A 13 -14.56 -4.32 10.32
N THR A 14 -13.70 -3.32 10.28
CA THR A 14 -14.08 -1.89 10.17
C THR A 14 -14.53 -1.53 8.75
N GLY A 15 -15.35 -2.35 8.09
CA GLY A 15 -15.86 -2.09 6.74
C GLY A 15 -17.02 -3.00 6.40
N PRO A 16 -17.71 -2.74 5.27
CA PRO A 16 -18.82 -3.57 4.84
C PRO A 16 -18.35 -4.96 4.43
N GLN A 17 -19.02 -5.98 4.96
CA GLN A 17 -18.70 -7.38 4.71
C GLN A 17 -19.36 -7.85 3.40
N VAL A 18 -18.63 -8.62 2.61
CA VAL A 18 -19.19 -9.37 1.47
C VAL A 18 -20.21 -10.38 2.02
N GLY A 19 -21.35 -10.50 1.36
CA GLY A 19 -22.48 -11.31 1.80
C GLY A 19 -23.43 -10.60 2.77
N ALA A 20 -23.11 -9.39 3.25
CA ALA A 20 -23.97 -8.58 4.11
C ALA A 20 -24.68 -7.46 3.34
N PRO A 21 -25.78 -6.87 3.90
CA PRO A 21 -26.40 -5.70 3.31
C PRO A 21 -25.37 -4.57 3.12
N ALA A 22 -25.32 -4.00 1.90
CA ALA A 22 -24.46 -2.88 1.61
C ALA A 22 -24.86 -1.65 2.45
N PRO A 23 -23.90 -0.86 2.98
CA PRO A 23 -24.19 0.39 3.67
C PRO A 23 -24.99 1.34 2.77
N ASP A 24 -26.00 2.01 3.35
CA ASP A 24 -26.73 3.03 2.61
C ASP A 24 -25.86 4.26 2.35
N PHE A 25 -26.14 4.95 1.27
CA PHE A 25 -25.45 6.20 0.91
C PHE A 25 -26.41 7.22 0.31
N HIS A 26 -26.04 8.49 0.45
CA HIS A 26 -26.71 9.63 -0.17
C HIS A 26 -25.68 10.51 -0.84
N LEU A 27 -25.62 10.49 -2.17
CA LEU A 27 -24.64 11.21 -2.96
C LEU A 27 -25.31 12.20 -3.91
N VAL A 28 -24.53 13.13 -4.43
CA VAL A 28 -24.99 14.09 -5.44
C VAL A 28 -24.19 13.87 -6.72
N THR A 29 -24.89 13.69 -7.84
CA THR A 29 -24.20 13.59 -9.14
C THR A 29 -23.52 14.90 -9.51
N VAL A 30 -22.53 14.83 -10.40
CA VAL A 30 -21.87 16.02 -10.94
C VAL A 30 -22.84 17.01 -11.59
N ASP A 31 -24.04 16.54 -11.98
CA ASP A 31 -25.12 17.36 -12.54
C ASP A 31 -26.14 17.82 -11.48
N GLY A 32 -25.89 17.57 -10.19
CA GLY A 32 -26.71 18.07 -9.08
C GLY A 32 -27.90 17.20 -8.70
N LYS A 33 -28.05 15.97 -9.26
CA LYS A 33 -29.13 15.05 -8.89
C LYS A 33 -28.74 14.25 -7.64
N ARG A 34 -29.68 14.07 -6.73
CA ARG A 34 -29.48 13.19 -5.55
C ARG A 34 -29.69 11.73 -5.93
N VAL A 35 -28.80 10.85 -5.46
CA VAL A 35 -28.87 9.40 -5.61
C VAL A 35 -28.60 8.74 -4.27
N SER A 36 -29.26 7.61 -4.03
CA SER A 36 -29.06 6.77 -2.84
C SER A 36 -29.04 5.30 -3.25
N LEU A 37 -28.56 4.41 -2.40
CA LEU A 37 -28.57 2.97 -2.66
C LEU A 37 -29.97 2.46 -3.02
N ALA A 38 -31.00 2.99 -2.40
CA ALA A 38 -32.40 2.60 -2.66
C ALA A 38 -32.83 2.82 -4.13
N ALA A 39 -32.26 3.80 -4.83
CA ALA A 39 -32.56 4.07 -6.23
C ALA A 39 -32.10 2.95 -7.19
N PHE A 40 -31.25 2.06 -6.71
CA PHE A 40 -30.67 0.96 -7.51
C PHE A 40 -31.27 -0.42 -7.17
N ARG A 41 -32.27 -0.48 -6.29
CA ARG A 41 -32.95 -1.74 -5.97
C ARG A 41 -33.50 -2.40 -7.22
N GLY A 42 -33.35 -3.73 -7.32
CA GLY A 42 -33.70 -4.51 -8.50
C GLY A 42 -32.64 -4.51 -9.60
N LYS A 43 -31.50 -3.87 -9.38
CA LYS A 43 -30.38 -3.83 -10.33
C LYS A 43 -29.08 -4.21 -9.63
N THR A 44 -28.18 -4.87 -10.35
CA THR A 44 -26.80 -5.01 -9.90
C THR A 44 -26.09 -3.66 -10.05
N LEU A 45 -25.50 -3.18 -8.97
CA LEU A 45 -24.81 -1.87 -8.93
C LEU A 45 -23.30 -2.10 -8.79
N VAL A 46 -22.55 -1.56 -9.74
CA VAL A 46 -21.08 -1.46 -9.68
C VAL A 46 -20.74 -0.03 -9.26
N ILE A 47 -20.11 0.12 -8.11
CA ILE A 47 -19.60 1.40 -7.62
C ILE A 47 -18.08 1.38 -7.75
N ASN A 48 -17.52 2.44 -8.34
CA ASN A 48 -16.08 2.64 -8.39
C ASN A 48 -15.76 3.98 -7.71
N ASP A 49 -15.05 3.94 -6.60
CA ASP A 49 -14.53 5.14 -5.92
C ASP A 49 -13.15 5.45 -6.49
N TRP A 50 -13.03 6.64 -7.05
CA TRP A 50 -11.92 7.04 -7.89
C TRP A 50 -11.64 8.55 -7.79
N ALA A 51 -10.57 9.03 -8.42
CA ALA A 51 -10.29 10.45 -8.57
C ALA A 51 -9.63 10.76 -9.92
N THR A 52 -9.79 11.99 -10.42
CA THR A 52 -9.23 12.38 -11.72
C THR A 52 -7.71 12.35 -11.75
N TRP A 53 -7.08 12.53 -10.62
CA TRP A 53 -5.64 12.55 -10.42
C TRP A 53 -5.02 11.18 -10.15
N CYS A 54 -5.83 10.19 -9.79
CA CYS A 54 -5.38 8.85 -9.48
C CYS A 54 -4.93 8.15 -10.78
N SER A 55 -3.63 7.91 -10.92
CA SER A 55 -3.05 7.26 -12.11
C SER A 55 -3.63 5.86 -12.35
N PRO A 56 -3.71 4.96 -11.34
CA PRO A 56 -4.37 3.67 -11.49
C PRO A 56 -5.84 3.77 -11.88
N CYS A 57 -6.58 4.76 -11.34
CA CYS A 57 -7.99 4.98 -11.70
C CYS A 57 -8.15 5.35 -13.18
N ARG A 58 -7.21 6.13 -13.70
CA ARG A 58 -7.20 6.52 -15.11
C ARG A 58 -6.84 5.34 -16.03
N GLU A 59 -6.01 4.44 -15.54
CA GLU A 59 -5.64 3.21 -16.22
C GLU A 59 -6.86 2.30 -16.44
N GLU A 60 -7.69 2.09 -15.40
CA GLU A 60 -8.87 1.24 -15.50
C GLU A 60 -10.09 1.92 -16.16
N THR A 61 -10.10 3.25 -16.29
CA THR A 61 -11.25 4.00 -16.86
C THR A 61 -11.72 3.47 -18.22
N PRO A 62 -10.85 3.16 -19.20
CA PRO A 62 -11.29 2.57 -20.47
C PRO A 62 -12.02 1.25 -20.31
N ASP A 63 -11.55 0.40 -19.40
CA ASP A 63 -12.14 -0.92 -19.14
C ASP A 63 -13.48 -0.81 -18.43
N LEU A 64 -13.61 0.11 -17.47
CA LEU A 64 -14.89 0.43 -16.82
C LEU A 64 -15.91 0.99 -17.82
N ILE A 65 -15.49 1.86 -18.75
CA ILE A 65 -16.35 2.35 -19.84
C ILE A 65 -16.82 1.21 -20.74
N ALA A 66 -15.92 0.29 -21.10
CA ALA A 66 -16.26 -0.89 -21.91
C ALA A 66 -17.22 -1.82 -21.16
N ALA A 67 -16.95 -2.07 -19.87
CA ALA A 67 -17.82 -2.87 -19.02
C ALA A 67 -19.21 -2.23 -18.85
N ALA A 68 -19.29 -0.93 -18.59
CA ALA A 68 -20.56 -0.22 -18.47
C ALA A 68 -21.40 -0.28 -19.76
N LYS A 69 -20.76 -0.17 -20.92
CA LYS A 69 -21.42 -0.37 -22.22
C LYS A 69 -21.89 -1.80 -22.42
N ARG A 70 -21.06 -2.80 -22.07
CA ARG A 70 -21.36 -4.22 -22.22
C ARG A 70 -22.51 -4.67 -21.33
N PHE A 71 -22.42 -4.38 -20.03
CA PHE A 71 -23.36 -4.86 -19.02
C PHE A 71 -24.63 -4.00 -18.91
N GLY A 72 -24.53 -2.70 -19.24
CA GLY A 72 -25.66 -1.76 -19.17
C GLY A 72 -26.72 -1.93 -20.27
N VAL A 73 -26.46 -2.76 -21.31
CA VAL A 73 -27.36 -2.92 -22.47
C VAL A 73 -28.76 -3.37 -22.06
N HIS A 74 -28.88 -4.24 -21.08
CA HIS A 74 -30.18 -4.77 -20.61
C HIS A 74 -30.78 -3.95 -19.46
N GLY A 75 -30.07 -2.96 -18.96
CA GLY A 75 -30.53 -2.08 -17.87
C GLY A 75 -30.59 -2.74 -16.48
N ASP A 76 -30.11 -3.97 -16.35
CA ASP A 76 -30.06 -4.73 -15.10
C ASP A 76 -28.75 -4.53 -14.31
N VAL A 77 -27.73 -3.98 -14.96
CA VAL A 77 -26.47 -3.56 -14.32
C VAL A 77 -26.28 -2.07 -14.48
N VAL A 78 -25.98 -1.38 -13.40
CA VAL A 78 -25.74 0.06 -13.38
C VAL A 78 -24.35 0.32 -12.81
N PHE A 79 -23.64 1.25 -13.42
CA PHE A 79 -22.35 1.74 -12.95
C PHE A 79 -22.51 3.11 -12.31
N LEU A 80 -21.81 3.35 -11.20
CA LEU A 80 -21.77 4.60 -10.47
C LEU A 80 -20.32 4.92 -10.12
N GLY A 81 -19.82 6.06 -10.57
CA GLY A 81 -18.54 6.60 -10.10
C GLY A 81 -18.76 7.46 -8.86
N VAL A 82 -17.86 7.36 -7.90
CA VAL A 82 -17.82 8.21 -6.71
C VAL A 82 -16.46 8.90 -6.68
N ASP A 83 -16.43 10.20 -6.52
CA ASP A 83 -15.21 10.95 -6.21
C ASP A 83 -15.31 11.53 -4.80
N SER A 84 -14.42 11.08 -3.93
CA SER A 84 -14.41 11.45 -2.51
C SER A 84 -13.42 12.57 -2.18
N THR A 85 -12.81 13.23 -3.19
CA THR A 85 -11.68 14.14 -2.96
C THR A 85 -11.74 15.45 -3.73
N GLU A 86 -12.55 15.54 -4.78
CA GLU A 86 -12.50 16.65 -5.73
C GLU A 86 -13.82 17.40 -5.85
N ALA A 87 -13.73 18.61 -6.40
CA ALA A 87 -14.91 19.42 -6.67
C ALA A 87 -15.61 18.99 -7.97
N ALA A 88 -16.93 19.00 -8.00
CA ALA A 88 -17.74 18.59 -9.14
C ALA A 88 -17.33 19.16 -10.51
N PRO A 89 -16.86 20.42 -10.66
CA PRO A 89 -16.42 20.93 -11.95
C PRO A 89 -15.24 20.18 -12.56
N LEU A 90 -14.28 19.73 -11.73
CA LEU A 90 -13.10 18.97 -12.18
C LEU A 90 -13.50 17.58 -12.66
N VAL A 91 -14.27 16.88 -11.83
CA VAL A 91 -14.80 15.56 -12.17
C VAL A 91 -15.63 15.62 -13.44
N ARG A 92 -16.51 16.61 -13.57
CA ARG A 92 -17.33 16.81 -14.79
C ARG A 92 -16.47 17.01 -16.04
N ALA A 93 -15.42 17.83 -15.97
CA ALA A 93 -14.51 18.06 -17.10
C ALA A 93 -13.82 16.76 -17.52
N PHE A 94 -13.33 15.97 -16.56
CA PHE A 94 -12.70 14.67 -16.84
C PHE A 94 -13.70 13.69 -17.46
N VAL A 95 -14.87 13.53 -16.88
CA VAL A 95 -15.96 12.66 -17.36
C VAL A 95 -16.32 12.98 -18.81
N ALA A 96 -16.47 14.26 -19.13
CA ALA A 96 -16.74 14.71 -20.49
C ALA A 96 -15.59 14.39 -21.45
N SER A 97 -14.33 14.59 -21.01
CA SER A 97 -13.14 14.30 -21.83
C SER A 97 -12.98 12.82 -22.17
N LYS A 98 -13.44 11.93 -21.28
CA LYS A 98 -13.40 10.45 -21.45
C LYS A 98 -14.69 9.87 -22.00
N SER A 99 -15.75 10.68 -22.16
CA SER A 99 -17.07 10.22 -22.60
C SER A 99 -17.58 9.07 -21.73
N MET A 100 -17.45 9.18 -20.41
CA MET A 100 -17.88 8.13 -19.47
C MET A 100 -19.41 8.01 -19.51
N PRO A 101 -19.98 6.81 -19.80
CA PRO A 101 -21.42 6.64 -20.08
C PRO A 101 -22.28 6.44 -18.83
N TYR A 102 -21.72 6.50 -17.64
CA TYR A 102 -22.41 6.24 -16.37
C TYR A 102 -22.31 7.42 -15.40
N ALA A 103 -23.26 7.47 -14.46
CA ALA A 103 -23.37 8.57 -13.52
C ALA A 103 -22.13 8.70 -12.63
N GLN A 104 -21.72 9.93 -12.41
CA GLN A 104 -20.62 10.27 -11.52
C GLN A 104 -21.15 11.11 -10.37
N THR A 105 -20.69 10.83 -9.17
CA THR A 105 -21.14 11.49 -7.93
C THR A 105 -19.95 12.03 -7.14
N ILE A 106 -20.27 12.96 -6.25
CA ILE A 106 -19.31 13.58 -5.33
C ILE A 106 -19.68 13.20 -3.90
N ASP A 107 -18.71 12.66 -3.16
CA ASP A 107 -18.76 12.36 -1.73
C ASP A 107 -17.99 13.45 -0.95
N ALA A 108 -18.55 14.66 -0.93
CA ALA A 108 -17.86 15.86 -0.44
C ALA A 108 -17.48 15.79 1.06
N ASP A 109 -18.25 15.09 1.87
CA ASP A 109 -18.03 14.90 3.31
C ASP A 109 -17.37 13.56 3.66
N ARG A 110 -17.03 12.77 2.63
CA ARG A 110 -16.44 11.43 2.76
C ARG A 110 -17.30 10.44 3.55
N ALA A 111 -18.60 10.65 3.58
CA ALA A 111 -19.52 9.76 4.27
C ALA A 111 -19.59 8.38 3.59
N PHE A 112 -19.61 8.33 2.26
CA PHE A 112 -19.52 7.10 1.48
C PHE A 112 -18.17 6.42 1.72
N ALA A 113 -17.07 7.13 1.51
CA ALA A 113 -15.72 6.58 1.68
C ALA A 113 -15.54 5.97 3.08
N LYS A 114 -16.06 6.61 4.12
CA LYS A 114 -16.03 6.09 5.49
C LYS A 114 -16.93 4.86 5.67
N ALA A 115 -18.16 4.87 5.16
CA ALA A 115 -19.11 3.77 5.31
C ALA A 115 -18.65 2.50 4.56
N TYR A 116 -17.97 2.69 3.42
CA TYR A 116 -17.42 1.62 2.59
C TYR A 116 -15.95 1.31 2.89
N ASP A 117 -15.36 1.96 3.91
CA ASP A 117 -13.97 1.78 4.33
C ASP A 117 -12.99 1.90 3.15
N VAL A 118 -13.14 3.00 2.39
CA VAL A 118 -12.25 3.28 1.26
C VAL A 118 -10.92 3.82 1.77
N THR A 119 -9.90 3.00 1.73
CA THR A 119 -8.54 3.30 2.20
C THR A 119 -7.59 3.66 1.06
N ALA A 120 -7.92 3.25 -0.19
CA ALA A 120 -7.12 3.52 -1.37
C ALA A 120 -7.99 3.65 -2.63
N PHE A 121 -7.44 4.29 -3.68
CA PHE A 121 -8.07 4.42 -5.00
C PHE A 121 -7.27 3.65 -6.05
N PRO A 122 -7.98 3.02 -7.02
CA PRO A 122 -9.43 2.84 -7.08
C PRO A 122 -9.95 1.80 -6.11
N SER A 123 -11.22 1.90 -5.71
CA SER A 123 -11.92 0.87 -4.96
C SER A 123 -13.24 0.54 -5.66
N THR A 124 -13.46 -0.74 -5.98
CA THR A 124 -14.66 -1.20 -6.68
C THR A 124 -15.52 -2.06 -5.77
N PHE A 125 -16.82 -1.79 -5.78
CA PHE A 125 -17.82 -2.53 -5.00
C PHE A 125 -18.91 -3.02 -5.95
N VAL A 126 -19.34 -4.28 -5.80
CA VAL A 126 -20.44 -4.84 -6.59
C VAL A 126 -21.56 -5.27 -5.64
N ILE A 127 -22.74 -4.71 -5.85
CA ILE A 127 -23.93 -4.89 -5.00
C ILE A 127 -25.01 -5.55 -5.86
N SER A 128 -25.60 -6.64 -5.36
CA SER A 128 -26.68 -7.36 -6.04
C SER A 128 -28.01 -6.61 -5.98
N ALA A 129 -28.96 -7.05 -6.80
CA ALA A 129 -30.28 -6.43 -6.94
C ALA A 129 -31.07 -6.33 -5.62
N ASP A 130 -30.86 -7.25 -4.68
CA ASP A 130 -31.41 -7.25 -3.33
C ASP A 130 -30.68 -6.32 -2.36
N GLY A 131 -29.58 -5.65 -2.80
CA GLY A 131 -28.81 -4.70 -2.02
C GLY A 131 -27.76 -5.32 -1.11
N VAL A 132 -27.32 -6.53 -1.39
CA VAL A 132 -26.23 -7.20 -0.66
C VAL A 132 -24.91 -6.90 -1.36
N LEU A 133 -23.88 -6.53 -0.60
CA LEU A 133 -22.52 -6.37 -1.10
C LEU A 133 -21.98 -7.75 -1.50
N ARG A 134 -21.70 -7.95 -2.77
CA ARG A 134 -21.26 -9.24 -3.31
C ARG A 134 -19.76 -9.30 -3.60
N ALA A 135 -19.14 -8.16 -3.89
CA ALA A 135 -17.70 -8.09 -4.07
C ALA A 135 -17.14 -6.74 -3.66
N ARG A 136 -15.90 -6.75 -3.21
CA ARG A 136 -15.07 -5.57 -2.94
C ARG A 136 -13.69 -5.82 -3.52
N TYR A 137 -13.13 -4.82 -4.19
CA TYR A 137 -11.79 -4.89 -4.77
C TYR A 137 -11.06 -3.57 -4.62
N VAL A 138 -9.81 -3.59 -4.20
CA VAL A 138 -8.95 -2.41 -4.04
C VAL A 138 -7.80 -2.49 -5.04
N GLY A 139 -7.64 -1.45 -5.85
CA GLY A 139 -6.67 -1.39 -6.94
C GLY A 139 -7.31 -1.48 -8.32
N VAL A 140 -6.47 -1.52 -9.36
CA VAL A 140 -6.91 -1.62 -10.77
C VAL A 140 -7.59 -2.98 -11.00
N ILE A 141 -8.90 -2.94 -11.28
CA ILE A 141 -9.65 -4.17 -11.53
C ILE A 141 -9.55 -4.58 -13.00
N SER A 142 -9.15 -5.84 -13.26
CA SER A 142 -9.13 -6.34 -14.63
C SER A 142 -10.53 -6.59 -15.17
N PRO A 143 -10.75 -6.47 -16.52
CA PRO A 143 -12.04 -6.75 -17.13
C PRO A 143 -12.61 -8.13 -16.82
N ALA A 144 -11.75 -9.14 -16.68
CA ALA A 144 -12.17 -10.52 -16.39
C ALA A 144 -12.66 -10.66 -14.94
N VAL A 145 -11.96 -10.07 -13.97
CA VAL A 145 -12.36 -10.07 -12.55
C VAL A 145 -13.66 -9.30 -12.37
N LEU A 146 -13.79 -8.11 -12.97
CA LEU A 146 -15.02 -7.33 -12.90
C LEU A 146 -16.21 -8.07 -13.50
N ALA A 147 -16.01 -8.75 -14.64
CA ALA A 147 -17.06 -9.55 -15.26
C ALA A 147 -17.51 -10.69 -14.35
N GLY A 148 -16.58 -11.41 -13.73
CA GLY A 148 -16.88 -12.46 -12.77
C GLY A 148 -17.71 -11.95 -11.59
N PHE A 149 -17.32 -10.83 -10.98
CA PHE A 149 -18.04 -10.21 -9.87
C PHE A 149 -19.46 -9.77 -10.26
N VAL A 150 -19.63 -9.22 -11.46
CA VAL A 150 -20.97 -8.84 -11.96
C VAL A 150 -21.84 -10.07 -12.18
N ASP A 151 -21.31 -11.15 -12.76
CA ASP A 151 -22.05 -12.38 -13.02
C ASP A 151 -22.40 -13.11 -11.71
N ASP A 152 -21.51 -13.11 -10.71
CA ASP A 152 -21.79 -13.64 -9.38
C ASP A 152 -22.87 -12.85 -8.66
N ALA A 153 -22.78 -11.51 -8.68
CA ALA A 153 -23.78 -10.65 -8.07
C ALA A 153 -25.17 -10.81 -8.70
N ARG A 154 -25.25 -10.99 -10.02
CA ARG A 154 -26.49 -11.31 -10.73
C ARG A 154 -27.09 -12.64 -10.29
N ALA A 155 -26.24 -13.62 -10.00
CA ALA A 155 -26.64 -14.94 -9.52
C ALA A 155 -26.88 -14.99 -8.00
N GLY A 156 -26.74 -13.87 -7.29
CA GLY A 156 -26.88 -13.79 -5.83
C GLY A 156 -25.74 -14.49 -5.08
N ARG A 157 -24.63 -14.76 -5.76
CA ARG A 157 -23.42 -15.34 -5.15
C ARG A 157 -22.45 -14.24 -4.73
N ASP A 158 -21.63 -14.54 -3.76
CA ASP A 158 -20.52 -13.66 -3.37
C ASP A 158 -19.40 -13.81 -4.41
N GLY A 159 -18.90 -12.68 -4.91
CA GLY A 159 -17.82 -12.63 -5.87
C GLY A 159 -16.50 -12.96 -5.17
N VAL A 160 -15.85 -13.98 -5.62
CA VAL A 160 -14.55 -14.41 -5.13
C VAL A 160 -13.50 -14.12 -6.19
N LEU A 161 -12.39 -13.50 -5.79
CA LEU A 161 -11.27 -13.29 -6.69
C LEU A 161 -10.72 -14.66 -7.15
N ALA A 162 -10.88 -14.95 -8.44
CA ALA A 162 -10.52 -16.26 -9.01
C ALA A 162 -9.11 -16.27 -9.65
N SER A 163 -8.20 -15.34 -9.24
CA SER A 163 -6.81 -15.37 -9.73
C SER A 163 -6.10 -16.65 -9.30
N ASP A 164 -5.08 -17.07 -10.01
CA ASP A 164 -4.30 -18.25 -9.62
C ASP A 164 -3.53 -18.01 -8.32
N ALA A 165 -3.12 -16.77 -8.06
CA ALA A 165 -2.55 -16.36 -6.78
C ALA A 165 -3.55 -16.56 -5.64
N GLN A 166 -4.77 -16.04 -5.78
CA GLN A 166 -5.81 -16.20 -4.76
C GLN A 166 -6.20 -17.67 -4.54
N LYS A 167 -6.33 -18.47 -5.61
CA LYS A 167 -6.56 -19.91 -5.47
C LYS A 167 -5.45 -20.62 -4.69
N THR A 168 -4.21 -20.16 -4.88
CA THR A 168 -3.07 -20.70 -4.14
C THR A 168 -3.17 -20.33 -2.66
N VAL A 169 -3.50 -19.08 -2.35
CA VAL A 169 -3.72 -18.61 -0.96
C VAL A 169 -4.89 -19.36 -0.33
N ASP A 170 -6.04 -19.45 -1.00
CA ASP A 170 -7.21 -20.19 -0.52
C ASP A 170 -6.86 -21.67 -0.22
N ALA A 171 -6.06 -22.27 -1.09
CA ALA A 171 -5.60 -23.63 -0.87
C ALA A 171 -4.63 -23.74 0.32
N LEU A 172 -3.79 -22.75 0.59
CA LEU A 172 -2.89 -22.74 1.75
C LEU A 172 -3.67 -22.55 3.06
N LEU A 173 -4.62 -21.63 3.07
CA LEU A 173 -5.39 -21.23 4.27
C LEU A 173 -6.68 -22.04 4.47
N ASP A 174 -6.92 -23.12 3.71
CA ASP A 174 -8.11 -23.97 3.86
C ASP A 174 -8.19 -24.57 5.28
N PRO A 175 -9.19 -24.19 6.09
CA PRO A 175 -9.34 -24.69 7.46
C PRO A 175 -9.45 -26.21 7.58
N ALA A 176 -9.93 -26.88 6.50
CA ALA A 176 -10.05 -28.35 6.49
C ALA A 176 -8.70 -29.09 6.56
N LYS A 177 -7.59 -28.39 6.33
CA LYS A 177 -6.23 -28.94 6.44
C LYS A 177 -5.73 -29.03 7.88
N PHE A 178 -6.40 -28.39 8.84
CA PHE A 178 -5.93 -28.27 10.21
C PHE A 178 -6.88 -28.99 11.17
N ASP A 179 -6.42 -30.08 11.76
CA ASP A 179 -7.20 -30.83 12.74
C ASP A 179 -6.91 -30.36 14.16
N PHE A 180 -7.86 -29.66 14.74
CA PHE A 180 -7.82 -29.20 16.13
C PHE A 180 -8.65 -30.07 17.08
N SER A 181 -9.24 -31.17 16.60
CA SER A 181 -10.09 -32.08 17.39
C SER A 181 -9.33 -33.33 17.89
N GLY A 182 -8.12 -33.53 17.40
CA GLY A 182 -7.29 -34.69 17.73
C GLY A 182 -6.64 -34.66 19.11
N ASP A 183 -5.66 -35.51 19.32
CA ASP A 183 -4.86 -35.51 20.55
C ASP A 183 -3.95 -34.26 20.63
N ALA A 184 -3.27 -34.11 21.76
CA ALA A 184 -2.38 -32.96 21.98
C ALA A 184 -1.25 -32.84 20.94
N SER A 185 -0.79 -33.99 20.38
CA SER A 185 0.26 -34.01 19.35
C SER A 185 -0.29 -33.47 18.00
N SER A 186 -1.50 -33.91 17.64
CA SER A 186 -2.20 -33.47 16.42
C SER A 186 -2.51 -31.97 16.47
N VAL A 187 -3.00 -31.45 17.62
CA VAL A 187 -3.27 -30.04 17.81
C VAL A 187 -2.00 -29.19 17.69
N VAL A 188 -0.88 -29.62 18.29
CA VAL A 188 0.42 -28.94 18.18
C VAL A 188 0.92 -28.93 16.73
N ALA A 189 0.78 -30.06 16.02
CA ALA A 189 1.17 -30.16 14.62
C ALA A 189 0.33 -29.20 13.73
N SER A 190 -0.98 -29.18 13.93
CA SER A 190 -1.90 -28.26 13.22
C SER A 190 -1.60 -26.80 13.53
N ALA A 191 -1.31 -26.45 14.79
CA ALA A 191 -0.95 -25.08 15.16
C ALA A 191 0.35 -24.60 14.47
N LYS A 192 1.36 -25.46 14.38
CA LYS A 192 2.59 -25.17 13.61
C LYS A 192 2.32 -25.06 12.11
N ALA A 193 1.45 -25.93 11.59
CA ALA A 193 1.09 -25.93 10.18
C ALA A 193 0.33 -24.64 9.80
N VAL A 194 -0.49 -24.10 10.68
CA VAL A 194 -1.16 -22.79 10.48
C VAL A 194 -0.14 -21.69 10.31
N LEU A 195 0.84 -21.56 11.21
CA LEU A 195 1.87 -20.51 11.11
C LEU A 195 2.63 -20.62 9.79
N LYS A 196 3.00 -21.86 9.40
CA LYS A 196 3.66 -22.08 8.12
C LYS A 196 2.78 -21.75 6.93
N ALA A 197 1.51 -22.10 6.96
CA ALA A 197 0.58 -21.83 5.86
C ALA A 197 0.37 -20.33 5.66
N ILE A 198 0.35 -19.55 6.73
CA ILE A 198 0.28 -18.08 6.69
C ILE A 198 1.55 -17.50 6.08
N ASP A 199 2.72 -17.93 6.53
CA ASP A 199 4.00 -17.50 5.97
C ASP A 199 4.12 -17.85 4.47
N ASP A 200 3.66 -19.04 4.06
CA ASP A 200 3.61 -19.44 2.66
C ASP A 200 2.62 -18.57 1.86
N ALA A 201 1.46 -18.19 2.43
CA ALA A 201 0.46 -17.35 1.79
C ALA A 201 0.94 -15.91 1.59
N ASP A 202 1.63 -15.33 2.58
CA ASP A 202 2.25 -14.00 2.50
C ASP A 202 3.33 -13.91 1.40
N ASN A 203 3.88 -15.05 0.99
CA ASN A 203 4.91 -15.12 -0.06
C ASN A 203 4.35 -15.45 -1.45
N VAL A 204 3.03 -15.51 -1.64
CA VAL A 204 2.41 -15.72 -2.96
C VAL A 204 2.46 -14.44 -3.78
N ASP A 205 3.15 -14.49 -4.93
CA ASP A 205 3.18 -13.36 -5.86
C ASP A 205 1.91 -13.32 -6.73
N GLY A 206 1.29 -12.15 -6.85
CA GLY A 206 0.15 -11.90 -7.75
C GLY A 206 -1.03 -11.20 -7.07
N ASP A 207 -2.14 -11.12 -7.79
CA ASP A 207 -3.35 -10.44 -7.31
C ASP A 207 -4.06 -11.30 -6.26
N THR A 208 -4.04 -10.86 -5.02
CA THR A 208 -4.72 -11.49 -3.88
C THR A 208 -5.69 -10.51 -3.22
N ASP A 209 -6.76 -11.03 -2.62
CA ASP A 209 -7.67 -10.24 -1.79
C ASP A 209 -7.08 -10.12 -0.38
N TYR A 210 -6.25 -9.11 -0.19
CA TYR A 210 -5.55 -8.88 1.09
C TYR A 210 -6.49 -8.83 2.29
N VAL A 211 -7.65 -8.18 2.16
CA VAL A 211 -8.59 -8.03 3.30
C VAL A 211 -9.19 -9.38 3.69
N ARG A 212 -9.58 -10.19 2.70
CA ARG A 212 -10.10 -11.53 2.92
C ARG A 212 -9.02 -12.45 3.48
N THR A 213 -7.85 -12.44 2.87
CA THR A 213 -6.69 -13.24 3.31
C THR A 213 -6.33 -12.95 4.76
N LEU A 214 -6.21 -11.68 5.14
CA LEU A 214 -5.92 -11.29 6.53
C LEU A 214 -7.00 -11.76 7.51
N ALA A 215 -8.28 -11.75 7.11
CA ALA A 215 -9.37 -12.25 7.94
C ALA A 215 -9.29 -13.78 8.12
N GLU A 216 -8.98 -14.51 7.07
CA GLU A 216 -8.80 -15.98 7.10
C GLU A 216 -7.60 -16.39 7.96
N GLU A 217 -6.47 -15.71 7.82
CA GLU A 217 -5.29 -15.91 8.66
C GLU A 217 -5.58 -15.71 10.14
N ASN A 218 -6.26 -14.59 10.46
CA ASN A 218 -6.62 -14.29 11.85
C ASN A 218 -7.58 -15.34 12.43
N ALA A 219 -8.52 -15.84 11.64
CA ALA A 219 -9.41 -16.92 12.06
C ALA A 219 -8.64 -18.22 12.35
N LEU A 220 -7.65 -18.55 11.53
CA LEU A 220 -6.79 -19.71 11.73
C LEU A 220 -5.88 -19.56 12.96
N ARG A 221 -5.28 -18.38 13.18
CA ARG A 221 -4.49 -18.08 14.39
C ARG A 221 -5.33 -18.24 15.65
N ASP A 222 -6.57 -17.72 15.65
CA ASP A 222 -7.49 -17.82 16.79
C ASP A 222 -7.92 -19.26 17.05
N ALA A 223 -8.25 -20.02 16.02
CA ALA A 223 -8.62 -21.43 16.14
C ALA A 223 -7.47 -22.25 16.73
N ALA A 224 -6.26 -22.05 16.21
CA ALA A 224 -5.06 -22.70 16.70
C ALA A 224 -4.74 -22.34 18.16
N ALA A 225 -4.80 -21.06 18.51
CA ALA A 225 -4.56 -20.59 19.88
C ALA A 225 -5.61 -21.12 20.86
N SER A 226 -6.89 -21.10 20.48
CA SER A 226 -7.98 -21.62 21.31
C SER A 226 -7.87 -23.10 21.57
N ALA A 227 -7.50 -23.89 20.55
CA ALA A 227 -7.32 -25.32 20.68
C ALA A 227 -6.08 -25.69 21.52
N LEU A 228 -4.99 -24.92 21.38
CA LEU A 228 -3.75 -25.16 22.08
C LEU A 228 -3.77 -24.72 23.54
N ALA A 229 -4.53 -23.67 23.90
CA ALA A 229 -4.55 -23.08 25.24
C ALA A 229 -4.77 -24.10 26.37
N PRO A 230 -5.78 -25.02 26.34
CA PRO A 230 -5.99 -26.01 27.39
C PRO A 230 -4.90 -27.09 27.44
N LEU A 231 -4.09 -27.20 26.40
CA LEU A 231 -3.04 -28.23 26.23
C LEU A 231 -1.63 -27.66 26.53
N ALA A 232 -1.49 -26.37 26.78
CA ALA A 232 -0.22 -25.69 26.98
C ALA A 232 0.36 -25.93 28.40
N SER A 233 0.67 -27.21 28.70
CA SER A 233 1.18 -27.63 30.00
C SER A 233 2.70 -27.56 30.12
N ASP A 234 3.44 -27.67 29.03
CA ASP A 234 4.90 -27.55 28.96
C ASP A 234 5.33 -26.25 28.28
N ASP A 235 6.61 -25.93 28.41
CA ASP A 235 7.15 -24.63 27.93
C ASP A 235 7.11 -24.53 26.40
N ALA A 236 7.33 -25.61 25.67
CA ALA A 236 7.27 -25.57 24.20
C ALA A 236 5.87 -25.23 23.68
N ARG A 237 4.82 -25.76 24.30
CA ARG A 237 3.42 -25.44 23.95
C ARG A 237 3.05 -24.02 24.39
N LYS A 238 3.53 -23.56 25.55
CA LYS A 238 3.33 -22.16 25.99
C LYS A 238 4.00 -21.17 25.07
N VAL A 239 5.20 -21.46 24.58
CA VAL A 239 5.90 -20.65 23.57
C VAL A 239 5.12 -20.58 22.27
N LEU A 240 4.65 -21.69 21.74
CA LEU A 240 3.84 -21.73 20.54
C LEU A 240 2.51 -20.97 20.70
N LEU A 241 1.86 -21.11 21.87
CA LEU A 241 0.64 -20.36 22.18
C LEU A 241 0.91 -18.84 22.25
N ALA A 242 1.98 -18.44 22.91
CA ALA A 242 2.38 -17.04 23.01
C ALA A 242 2.65 -16.42 21.63
N ARG A 243 3.30 -17.17 20.72
CA ARG A 243 3.51 -16.75 19.34
C ARG A 243 2.18 -16.53 18.61
N LEU A 244 1.29 -17.53 18.60
CA LEU A 244 -0.02 -17.42 17.95
C LEU A 244 -0.84 -16.22 18.45
N GLN A 245 -0.85 -16.00 19.77
CA GLN A 245 -1.55 -14.87 20.39
C GLN A 245 -0.90 -13.54 20.04
N GLY A 246 0.43 -13.46 20.06
CA GLY A 246 1.18 -12.28 19.69
C GLY A 246 0.96 -11.89 18.22
N ASP A 247 1.07 -12.85 17.32
CA ASP A 247 0.88 -12.64 15.88
C ASP A 247 -0.58 -12.22 15.57
N ALA A 248 -1.57 -12.84 16.22
CA ALA A 248 -2.97 -12.47 16.08
C ALA A 248 -3.25 -11.05 16.62
N ALA A 249 -2.64 -10.67 17.73
CA ALA A 249 -2.77 -9.33 18.30
C ALA A 249 -2.06 -8.27 17.43
N SER A 250 -0.88 -8.59 16.88
CA SER A 250 -0.14 -7.73 15.95
C SER A 250 -0.92 -7.48 14.66
N ALA A 251 -1.51 -8.52 14.08
CA ALA A 251 -2.33 -8.40 12.88
C ALA A 251 -3.61 -7.53 13.08
N ARG A 252 -4.05 -7.38 14.35
CA ARG A 252 -5.16 -6.48 14.74
C ARG A 252 -4.70 -5.14 15.28
N GLU A 253 -3.40 -4.88 15.25
CA GLU A 253 -2.79 -3.66 15.83
C GLU A 253 -3.10 -3.45 17.32
N THR A 254 -3.44 -4.52 18.05
CA THR A 254 -3.62 -4.49 19.51
C THR A 254 -2.27 -4.65 20.20
N TRP A 255 -1.41 -3.66 20.02
CA TRP A 255 0.02 -3.70 20.40
C TRP A 255 0.28 -4.05 21.87
N PRO A 256 -0.51 -3.56 22.87
CA PRO A 256 -0.30 -3.96 24.27
C PRO A 256 -0.45 -5.47 24.48
N ASP A 257 -1.43 -6.10 23.80
CA ASP A 257 -1.68 -7.54 23.91
C ASP A 257 -0.59 -8.33 23.19
N ALA A 258 -0.17 -7.86 22.00
CA ALA A 258 0.94 -8.44 21.27
C ALA A 258 2.23 -8.47 22.11
N LEU A 259 2.60 -7.31 22.69
CA LEU A 259 3.77 -7.19 23.56
C LEU A 259 3.68 -8.07 24.81
N ALA A 260 2.50 -8.24 25.41
CA ALA A 260 2.30 -9.10 26.55
C ALA A 260 2.49 -10.58 26.19
N ALA A 261 1.91 -11.01 25.06
CA ALA A 261 2.03 -12.36 24.56
C ALA A 261 3.49 -12.73 24.22
N TYR A 262 4.16 -11.90 23.43
CA TYR A 262 5.56 -12.15 23.06
C TYR A 262 6.49 -12.17 24.28
N ARG A 263 6.30 -11.25 25.27
CA ARG A 263 7.08 -11.30 26.51
C ARG A 263 6.88 -12.59 27.29
N THR A 264 5.65 -13.11 27.30
CA THR A 264 5.36 -14.39 27.97
C THR A 264 6.14 -15.53 27.29
N GLY A 265 6.17 -15.57 25.96
CA GLY A 265 6.94 -16.54 25.20
C GLY A 265 8.44 -16.40 25.42
N LEU A 266 8.97 -15.17 25.32
CA LEU A 266 10.39 -14.87 25.50
C LEU A 266 10.91 -15.14 26.92
N ALA A 267 10.05 -15.08 27.93
CA ALA A 267 10.41 -15.51 29.28
C ALA A 267 10.74 -17.00 29.38
N LEU A 268 10.20 -17.83 28.47
CA LEU A 268 10.42 -19.28 28.39
C LEU A 268 11.49 -19.64 27.35
N ALA A 269 11.54 -18.89 26.24
CA ALA A 269 12.47 -19.09 25.14
C ALA A 269 13.10 -17.74 24.72
N PRO A 270 14.12 -17.26 25.44
CA PRO A 270 14.68 -15.91 25.24
C PRO A 270 15.28 -15.68 23.85
N ASN A 271 15.72 -16.72 23.19
CA ASN A 271 16.39 -16.68 21.87
C ASN A 271 15.50 -17.20 20.73
N ASP A 272 14.20 -17.33 20.97
CA ASP A 272 13.28 -17.73 19.90
C ASP A 272 13.16 -16.63 18.86
N VAL A 273 13.57 -16.92 17.63
CA VAL A 273 13.72 -15.97 16.53
C VAL A 273 12.37 -15.35 16.14
N ASP A 274 11.32 -16.16 16.12
CA ASP A 274 9.99 -15.72 15.73
C ASP A 274 9.37 -14.81 16.78
N LEU A 275 9.53 -15.15 18.07
CA LEU A 275 9.08 -14.30 19.17
C LEU A 275 9.86 -12.99 19.25
N LEU A 276 11.19 -13.03 19.03
CA LEU A 276 12.03 -11.83 18.98
C LEU A 276 11.60 -10.92 17.83
N ALA A 277 11.34 -11.46 16.64
CA ALA A 277 10.89 -10.70 15.48
C ALA A 277 9.55 -9.99 15.75
N GLY A 278 8.54 -10.73 16.22
CA GLY A 278 7.23 -10.16 16.55
C GLY A 278 7.30 -9.12 17.67
N TYR A 279 8.09 -9.40 18.73
CA TYR A 279 8.27 -8.46 19.84
C TYR A 279 8.96 -7.16 19.40
N ALA A 280 10.02 -7.26 18.61
CA ALA A 280 10.75 -6.11 18.09
C ALA A 280 9.86 -5.25 17.18
N ALA A 281 9.11 -5.89 16.28
CA ALA A 281 8.16 -5.20 15.39
C ALA A 281 7.06 -4.47 16.18
N ALA A 282 6.50 -5.11 17.22
CA ALA A 282 5.48 -4.50 18.07
C ALA A 282 6.03 -3.32 18.89
N LEU A 283 7.27 -3.39 19.37
CA LEU A 283 7.94 -2.28 20.03
C LEU A 283 8.16 -1.10 19.07
N HIS A 284 8.61 -1.38 17.85
CA HIS A 284 8.80 -0.35 16.82
C HIS A 284 7.47 0.31 16.45
N ALA A 285 6.40 -0.47 16.27
CA ALA A 285 5.06 0.04 15.97
C ALA A 285 4.49 0.96 17.07
N THR A 286 4.91 0.76 18.33
CA THR A 286 4.52 1.61 19.47
C THR A 286 5.44 2.82 19.69
N GLY A 287 6.50 2.96 18.88
CA GLY A 287 7.50 4.03 19.02
C GLY A 287 8.47 3.86 20.20
N ASP A 288 8.57 2.65 20.75
CA ASP A 288 9.60 2.33 21.77
C ASP A 288 10.90 1.92 21.06
N ASP A 289 11.47 2.90 20.33
CA ASP A 289 12.59 2.67 19.43
C ASP A 289 13.84 2.09 20.12
N ALA A 290 14.09 2.51 21.37
CA ALA A 290 15.24 2.03 22.11
C ALA A 290 15.13 0.53 22.42
N ARG A 291 13.96 0.07 22.89
CA ARG A 291 13.74 -1.35 23.18
C ARG A 291 13.56 -2.16 21.91
N ALA A 292 13.00 -1.57 20.84
CA ALA A 292 12.95 -2.19 19.52
C ALA A 292 14.35 -2.50 18.99
N ALA A 293 15.29 -1.53 19.09
CA ALA A 293 16.68 -1.73 18.69
C ALA A 293 17.36 -2.85 19.49
N ASP A 294 17.15 -2.90 20.82
CA ASP A 294 17.68 -3.99 21.66
C ASP A 294 17.10 -5.37 21.25
N ALA A 295 15.81 -5.44 20.96
CA ALA A 295 15.16 -6.68 20.53
C ALA A 295 15.62 -7.12 19.13
N TYR A 296 15.77 -6.19 18.18
CA TYR A 296 16.34 -6.48 16.86
C TYR A 296 17.82 -6.88 16.94
N ALA A 297 18.59 -6.33 17.90
CA ALA A 297 19.97 -6.75 18.14
C ALA A 297 20.03 -8.20 18.63
N ALA A 298 19.15 -8.58 19.54
CA ALA A 298 19.02 -9.97 19.97
C ALA A 298 18.61 -10.90 18.81
N LEU A 299 17.62 -10.50 18.00
CA LEU A 299 17.21 -11.22 16.81
C LEU A 299 18.36 -11.40 15.81
N ALA A 300 19.09 -10.34 15.49
CA ALA A 300 20.21 -10.37 14.54
C ALA A 300 21.45 -11.13 15.08
N ALA A 301 21.52 -11.40 16.38
CA ALA A 301 22.52 -12.27 16.97
C ALA A 301 22.21 -13.76 16.72
N GLU A 302 20.93 -14.13 16.80
CA GLU A 302 20.47 -15.51 16.55
C GLU A 302 20.32 -15.80 15.04
N ASP A 303 19.74 -14.86 14.28
CA ASP A 303 19.58 -14.93 12.83
C ASP A 303 20.12 -13.64 12.15
N PRO A 304 21.39 -13.64 11.70
CA PRO A 304 22.01 -12.50 11.03
C PRO A 304 21.62 -12.39 9.55
N SER A 305 20.37 -12.67 9.22
CA SER A 305 19.83 -12.46 7.86
C SER A 305 19.91 -10.99 7.44
N VAL A 306 19.88 -10.75 6.12
CA VAL A 306 19.87 -9.38 5.59
C VAL A 306 18.68 -8.60 6.15
N ASP A 307 17.53 -9.23 6.22
CA ASP A 307 16.28 -8.61 6.66
C ASP A 307 16.39 -8.16 8.14
N ASN A 308 16.85 -9.05 9.01
CA ASN A 308 17.02 -8.74 10.43
C ASN A 308 18.09 -7.66 10.69
N LEU A 309 19.19 -7.70 9.94
CA LEU A 309 20.24 -6.69 10.04
C LEU A 309 19.78 -5.31 9.53
N VAL A 310 18.94 -5.25 8.49
CA VAL A 310 18.35 -3.99 8.02
C VAL A 310 17.36 -3.45 9.04
N GLN A 311 16.50 -4.28 9.62
CA GLN A 311 15.57 -3.86 10.68
C GLN A 311 16.31 -3.35 11.92
N LEU A 312 17.41 -4.00 12.31
CA LEU A 312 18.29 -3.52 13.37
C LEU A 312 18.82 -2.12 13.04
N GLY A 313 19.36 -1.93 11.83
CA GLY A 313 19.89 -0.64 11.40
C GLY A 313 18.85 0.48 11.36
N ILE A 314 17.60 0.17 10.98
CA ILE A 314 16.47 1.10 11.03
C ILE A 314 16.18 1.49 12.48
N SER A 315 15.98 0.51 13.36
CA SER A 315 15.61 0.74 14.76
C SER A 315 16.71 1.45 15.55
N ASP A 316 17.98 1.14 15.31
CA ASP A 316 19.11 1.90 15.86
C ASP A 316 19.08 3.36 15.39
N GLY A 317 18.74 3.60 14.11
CA GLY A 317 18.57 4.95 13.58
C GLY A 317 17.44 5.72 14.26
N ASP A 318 16.31 5.08 14.53
CA ASP A 318 15.16 5.65 15.23
C ASP A 318 15.49 5.93 16.70
N ALA A 319 16.23 5.01 17.35
CA ALA A 319 16.78 5.19 18.68
C ALA A 319 17.97 6.16 18.75
N LYS A 320 18.36 6.79 17.62
CA LYS A 320 19.52 7.69 17.49
C LYS A 320 20.89 7.04 17.79
N ARG A 321 20.98 5.72 17.68
CA ARG A 321 22.22 4.93 17.78
C ARG A 321 22.90 4.83 16.42
N PHE A 322 23.20 5.97 15.78
CA PHE A 322 23.62 6.05 14.37
C PHE A 322 24.88 5.24 14.04
N HIS A 323 25.81 5.11 14.98
CA HIS A 323 27.02 4.32 14.80
C HIS A 323 26.69 2.82 14.69
N ASP A 324 25.87 2.33 15.60
CA ASP A 324 25.47 0.92 15.66
C ASP A 324 24.61 0.55 14.45
N GLY A 325 23.67 1.43 14.07
CA GLY A 325 22.89 1.28 12.85
C GLY A 325 23.76 1.21 11.58
N ALA A 326 24.81 2.03 11.48
CA ALA A 326 25.73 1.95 10.35
C ALA A 326 26.51 0.61 10.31
N ILE A 327 26.88 0.06 11.47
CA ILE A 327 27.49 -1.28 11.55
C ILE A 327 26.50 -2.36 11.08
N ALA A 328 25.23 -2.28 11.51
CA ALA A 328 24.19 -3.21 11.12
C ALA A 328 23.98 -3.19 9.59
N PHE A 329 23.87 -2.01 8.99
CA PHE A 329 23.75 -1.87 7.52
C PHE A 329 24.99 -2.37 6.79
N ALA A 330 26.20 -2.10 7.27
CA ALA A 330 27.42 -2.61 6.64
C ALA A 330 27.46 -4.15 6.62
N ARG A 331 26.99 -4.80 7.71
CA ARG A 331 26.83 -6.28 7.77
C ARG A 331 25.77 -6.75 6.77
N ALA A 332 24.59 -6.11 6.76
CA ALA A 332 23.50 -6.44 5.83
C ALA A 332 23.95 -6.37 4.36
N ILE A 333 24.62 -5.26 3.98
CA ILE A 333 25.17 -5.04 2.66
C ILE A 333 26.22 -6.11 2.30
N GLY A 334 27.11 -6.43 3.25
CA GLY A 334 28.13 -7.47 3.05
C GLY A 334 27.50 -8.84 2.76
N THR A 335 26.51 -9.25 3.55
CA THR A 335 25.77 -10.50 3.38
C THR A 335 25.00 -10.53 2.06
N ALA A 336 24.28 -9.45 1.73
CA ALA A 336 23.51 -9.37 0.49
C ALA A 336 24.42 -9.40 -0.77
N ARG A 337 25.55 -8.70 -0.75
CA ARG A 337 26.53 -8.72 -1.85
C ARG A 337 27.19 -10.09 -2.02
N ALA A 338 27.46 -10.81 -0.94
CA ALA A 338 27.97 -12.16 -1.02
C ALA A 338 26.97 -13.11 -1.70
N ALA A 339 25.66 -12.96 -1.41
CA ALA A 339 24.61 -13.72 -2.08
C ALA A 339 24.57 -13.44 -3.60
N VAL A 340 24.68 -12.16 -4.02
CA VAL A 340 24.76 -11.79 -5.43
C VAL A 340 26.03 -12.33 -6.08
N ALA A 341 27.18 -12.32 -5.39
CA ALA A 341 28.42 -12.90 -5.93
C ALA A 341 28.28 -14.39 -6.25
N GLY A 342 27.52 -15.12 -5.42
CA GLY A 342 27.19 -16.55 -5.68
C GLY A 342 26.18 -16.77 -6.80
N LYS A 343 25.26 -15.78 -7.02
CA LYS A 343 24.20 -15.83 -8.04
C LYS A 343 24.00 -14.44 -8.67
N PRO A 344 24.81 -14.05 -9.66
CA PRO A 344 24.84 -12.64 -10.17
C PRO A 344 23.54 -12.12 -10.77
N HIS A 345 22.63 -12.99 -11.16
CA HIS A 345 21.34 -12.64 -11.77
C HIS A 345 20.13 -12.91 -10.86
N ASP A 346 20.35 -13.20 -9.58
CA ASP A 346 19.28 -13.38 -8.62
C ASP A 346 18.66 -12.02 -8.25
N ALA A 347 17.51 -11.73 -8.85
CA ALA A 347 16.79 -10.48 -8.63
C ALA A 347 16.45 -10.27 -7.14
N LYS A 348 16.13 -11.33 -6.38
CA LYS A 348 15.85 -11.24 -4.95
C LYS A 348 17.09 -10.79 -4.16
N ALA A 349 18.25 -11.33 -4.47
CA ALA A 349 19.51 -10.91 -3.86
C ALA A 349 19.87 -9.47 -4.22
N ILE A 350 19.73 -9.08 -5.49
CA ILE A 350 19.98 -7.70 -5.96
C ILE A 350 19.04 -6.72 -5.24
N ARG A 351 17.75 -7.04 -5.13
CA ARG A 351 16.77 -6.22 -4.38
C ARG A 351 17.22 -5.97 -2.94
N LYS A 352 17.71 -7.01 -2.26
CA LYS A 352 18.20 -6.88 -0.87
C LYS A 352 19.43 -5.95 -0.76
N VAL A 353 20.33 -5.95 -1.74
CA VAL A 353 21.45 -5.01 -1.76
C VAL A 353 20.95 -3.57 -1.92
N ALA A 354 20.08 -3.33 -2.91
CA ALA A 354 19.52 -2.00 -3.15
C ALA A 354 18.74 -1.48 -1.92
N TRP A 355 17.95 -2.33 -1.29
CA TRP A 355 17.19 -2.06 -0.09
C TRP A 355 18.08 -1.66 1.09
N ALA A 356 19.13 -2.44 1.37
CA ALA A 356 20.05 -2.16 2.46
C ALA A 356 20.77 -0.81 2.28
N TYR A 357 21.25 -0.49 1.06
CA TYR A 357 21.85 0.81 0.78
C TYR A 357 20.84 1.97 0.87
N LEU A 358 19.60 1.77 0.45
CA LEU A 358 18.55 2.79 0.56
C LEU A 358 18.32 3.20 2.02
N TYR A 359 18.22 2.22 2.91
CA TYR A 359 17.99 2.49 4.33
C TYR A 359 19.25 2.97 5.06
N GLU A 360 20.45 2.52 4.66
CA GLU A 360 21.71 3.11 5.10
C GLU A 360 21.78 4.61 4.76
N GLY A 361 21.38 4.98 3.56
CA GLY A 361 21.26 6.39 3.16
C GLY A 361 20.29 7.18 4.05
N ARG A 362 19.14 6.61 4.37
CA ARG A 362 18.16 7.21 5.30
C ARG A 362 18.74 7.37 6.72
N LEU A 363 19.51 6.42 7.21
CA LEU A 363 20.24 6.54 8.48
C LEU A 363 21.18 7.74 8.45
N PHE A 364 21.98 7.88 7.39
CA PHE A 364 22.93 9.01 7.28
C PHE A 364 22.23 10.36 7.14
N VAL A 365 21.04 10.41 6.54
CA VAL A 365 20.19 11.62 6.58
C VAL A 365 19.82 11.98 8.02
N LYS A 366 19.33 11.00 8.81
CA LYS A 366 18.97 11.20 10.22
C LYS A 366 20.15 11.64 11.07
N SER A 367 21.35 11.13 10.78
CA SER A 367 22.58 11.52 11.50
C SER A 367 23.19 12.85 11.03
N GLY A 368 22.71 13.42 9.92
CA GLY A 368 23.24 14.65 9.32
C GLY A 368 24.49 14.44 8.44
N ASP A 369 24.92 13.20 8.20
CA ASP A 369 26.05 12.90 7.30
C ASP A 369 25.59 12.84 5.84
N ILE A 370 25.40 14.02 5.25
CA ILE A 370 24.86 14.18 3.90
C ILE A 370 25.77 13.55 2.83
N ALA A 371 27.10 13.56 3.04
CA ALA A 371 28.03 12.98 2.08
C ALA A 371 27.88 11.45 2.00
N LYS A 372 27.79 10.78 3.15
CA LYS A 372 27.53 9.33 3.19
C LYS A 372 26.13 8.98 2.72
N ALA A 373 25.12 9.79 3.08
CA ALA A 373 23.76 9.59 2.58
C ALA A 373 23.73 9.57 1.04
N ARG A 374 24.36 10.55 0.40
CA ARG A 374 24.46 10.63 -1.06
C ARG A 374 25.16 9.42 -1.68
N ALA A 375 26.27 8.97 -1.08
CA ALA A 375 26.98 7.80 -1.55
C ALA A 375 26.12 6.54 -1.45
N ALA A 376 25.43 6.34 -0.34
CA ALA A 376 24.54 5.19 -0.12
C ALA A 376 23.37 5.17 -1.11
N PHE A 377 22.69 6.30 -1.35
CA PHE A 377 21.61 6.39 -2.34
C PHE A 377 22.14 6.16 -3.76
N GLY A 378 23.36 6.64 -4.09
CA GLY A 378 24.01 6.34 -5.37
C GLY A 378 24.27 4.85 -5.56
N HIS A 379 24.69 4.14 -4.52
CA HIS A 379 24.85 2.69 -4.55
C HIS A 379 23.49 1.98 -4.69
N ALA A 380 22.46 2.39 -3.94
CA ALA A 380 21.12 1.83 -4.06
C ALA A 380 20.58 1.93 -5.50
N SER A 381 20.69 3.13 -6.10
CA SER A 381 20.31 3.39 -7.49
C SER A 381 21.08 2.52 -8.49
N SER A 382 22.41 2.40 -8.28
CA SER A 382 23.28 1.59 -9.16
C SER A 382 22.90 0.10 -9.12
N TRP A 383 22.59 -0.44 -7.95
CA TRP A 383 22.15 -1.82 -7.81
C TRP A 383 20.74 -2.03 -8.36
N ALA A 384 19.81 -1.14 -8.08
CA ALA A 384 18.46 -1.20 -8.64
C ALA A 384 18.48 -1.20 -10.17
N ALA A 385 19.36 -0.42 -10.80
CA ALA A 385 19.52 -0.37 -12.25
C ALA A 385 19.99 -1.70 -12.88
N THR A 386 20.51 -2.64 -12.09
CA THR A 386 20.89 -4.00 -12.57
C THR A 386 19.75 -5.00 -12.57
N LEU A 387 18.62 -4.67 -11.93
CA LEU A 387 17.42 -5.51 -11.96
C LEU A 387 16.85 -5.61 -13.39
N PRO A 388 16.19 -6.72 -13.74
CA PRO A 388 15.41 -6.79 -14.98
C PRO A 388 14.32 -5.71 -15.00
N LYS A 389 14.12 -5.06 -16.16
CA LYS A 389 13.12 -3.98 -16.29
C LYS A 389 11.67 -4.40 -16.01
N ASN A 390 11.39 -5.69 -16.15
CA ASN A 390 10.10 -6.29 -15.82
C ASN A 390 10.02 -6.78 -14.35
N ASP A 391 11.03 -6.54 -13.54
CA ASP A 391 10.97 -6.83 -12.10
C ASP A 391 10.02 -5.85 -11.43
N SER A 392 9.07 -6.35 -10.65
CA SER A 392 8.02 -5.55 -9.98
C SER A 392 8.56 -4.48 -9.03
N ARG A 393 9.81 -4.61 -8.58
CA ARG A 393 10.46 -3.67 -7.66
C ARG A 393 11.55 -2.81 -8.33
N TYR A 394 11.79 -3.00 -9.64
CA TYR A 394 12.79 -2.23 -10.38
C TYR A 394 12.57 -0.72 -10.23
N ALA A 395 11.37 -0.27 -10.57
CA ALA A 395 10.99 1.14 -10.47
C ALA A 395 11.11 1.66 -9.04
N PHE A 396 10.55 0.93 -8.09
CA PHE A 396 10.49 1.33 -6.68
C PHE A 396 11.87 1.68 -6.11
N TYR A 397 12.84 0.77 -6.17
CA TYR A 397 14.17 1.04 -5.58
C TYR A 397 14.95 2.11 -6.34
N LEU A 398 14.82 2.16 -7.65
CA LEU A 398 15.48 3.17 -8.46
C LEU A 398 14.95 4.57 -8.16
N GLU A 399 13.64 4.70 -8.12
CA GLU A 399 12.94 5.96 -7.85
C GLU A 399 13.20 6.46 -6.44
N GLU A 400 13.01 5.61 -5.43
CA GLU A 400 13.24 5.95 -4.02
C GLU A 400 14.66 6.47 -3.79
N ALA A 401 15.68 5.80 -4.36
CA ALA A 401 17.06 6.22 -4.20
C ALA A 401 17.36 7.54 -4.94
N GLN A 402 16.77 7.75 -6.11
CA GLN A 402 16.89 9.01 -6.86
C GLN A 402 16.17 10.14 -6.14
N GLU A 403 14.97 9.90 -5.61
CA GLU A 403 14.22 10.86 -4.80
C GLU A 403 14.99 11.32 -3.58
N ALA A 404 15.52 10.37 -2.85
CA ALA A 404 16.33 10.66 -1.68
C ALA A 404 17.58 11.49 -2.05
N THR A 405 18.23 11.20 -3.17
CA THR A 405 19.37 12.00 -3.65
C THR A 405 18.97 13.43 -4.00
N VAL A 406 17.88 13.61 -4.73
CA VAL A 406 17.37 14.95 -5.10
C VAL A 406 16.93 15.72 -3.85
N ALA A 407 16.34 15.04 -2.86
CA ALA A 407 15.98 15.64 -1.59
C ALA A 407 17.22 16.18 -0.84
N LEU A 408 18.34 15.47 -0.87
CA LEU A 408 19.62 15.96 -0.31
C LEU A 408 20.13 17.20 -1.03
N ASP A 409 20.01 17.26 -2.36
CA ASP A 409 20.44 18.43 -3.14
C ASP A 409 19.59 19.67 -2.86
N ALA A 410 18.31 19.45 -2.60
CA ALA A 410 17.37 20.52 -2.29
C ALA A 410 17.43 20.99 -0.81
N ALA A 411 18.00 20.21 0.10
CA ALA A 411 18.00 20.49 1.55
C ALA A 411 18.91 21.64 2.00
N HIS A 412 19.66 22.30 1.09
CA HIS A 412 20.61 23.39 1.46
C HIS A 412 20.37 24.76 0.82
N PRO A 413 19.15 25.27 0.72
CA PRO A 413 18.94 26.67 0.41
C PRO A 413 19.00 27.47 1.71
N ASN A 414 19.99 28.31 1.88
CA ASN A 414 20.21 29.30 2.98
C ASN A 414 18.91 29.92 3.54
N GLY A 415 18.02 29.11 4.14
CA GLY A 415 16.69 29.53 4.67
C GLY A 415 15.66 29.95 3.63
N ARG A 416 15.95 29.88 2.33
CA ARG A 416 15.01 30.19 1.24
C ARG A 416 14.34 28.94 0.70
N THR A 417 13.11 29.07 0.24
CA THR A 417 12.44 27.99 -0.49
C THR A 417 13.18 27.72 -1.80
N ALA A 418 13.45 26.45 -2.08
CA ALA A 418 13.99 25.99 -3.37
C ALA A 418 13.02 25.00 -4.01
N LEU A 419 12.89 25.10 -5.32
CA LEU A 419 12.09 24.17 -6.12
C LEU A 419 13.01 23.52 -7.18
N SER A 420 12.87 22.20 -7.34
CA SER A 420 13.54 21.46 -8.39
C SER A 420 12.53 20.56 -9.09
N LEU A 421 12.58 20.55 -10.43
CA LEU A 421 11.81 19.64 -11.29
C LEU A 421 12.78 18.75 -12.05
N ALA A 422 12.65 17.45 -11.89
CA ALA A 422 13.35 16.45 -12.66
C ALA A 422 12.35 15.58 -13.43
N PRO A 423 12.68 15.11 -14.66
CA PRO A 423 11.84 14.13 -15.33
C PRO A 423 11.64 12.90 -14.46
N TRP A 424 10.45 12.34 -14.50
CA TRP A 424 10.17 11.03 -13.92
C TRP A 424 10.96 9.99 -14.71
N THR A 425 11.78 9.22 -14.03
CA THR A 425 12.62 8.20 -14.64
C THR A 425 12.13 6.78 -14.40
N GLY A 426 11.00 6.66 -13.68
CA GLY A 426 10.32 5.39 -13.45
C GLY A 426 9.68 4.85 -14.74
N PRO A 427 9.37 3.55 -14.80
CA PRO A 427 8.61 2.99 -15.89
C PRO A 427 7.24 3.69 -15.95
N ASP A 428 6.78 3.97 -17.17
CA ASP A 428 5.36 4.24 -17.38
C ASP A 428 4.61 3.02 -16.85
N LEU A 429 3.77 3.22 -15.84
CA LEU A 429 2.87 2.17 -15.38
C LEU A 429 2.07 1.67 -16.60
N PRO A 430 1.84 0.34 -16.75
CA PRO A 430 0.99 -0.17 -17.80
C PRO A 430 -0.34 0.60 -17.77
N GLY A 431 -0.76 1.14 -18.93
CA GLY A 431 -1.98 1.97 -19.01
C GLY A 431 -1.79 3.45 -18.73
N SER A 432 -0.58 3.93 -18.41
CA SER A 432 -0.34 5.37 -18.40
C SER A 432 -0.73 5.95 -19.77
N VAL A 433 -1.73 6.85 -19.76
CA VAL A 433 -2.14 7.53 -20.99
C VAL A 433 -0.87 8.09 -21.63
N ALA A 434 -0.60 7.71 -22.87
CA ALA A 434 0.62 8.05 -23.62
C ALA A 434 0.95 9.55 -23.69
N SER A 435 0.18 10.37 -23.03
CA SER A 435 0.21 11.81 -23.01
C SER A 435 0.42 12.43 -21.61
N THR A 436 0.57 11.65 -20.52
CA THR A 436 0.88 12.23 -19.20
C THR A 436 2.39 12.36 -19.03
N TYR A 437 2.84 13.57 -18.79
CA TYR A 437 4.24 13.84 -18.46
C TYR A 437 4.34 13.93 -16.94
N LYS A 438 5.17 13.06 -16.37
CA LYS A 438 5.42 13.01 -14.93
C LYS A 438 6.77 13.61 -14.59
N TYR A 439 6.77 14.39 -13.54
CA TYR A 439 7.98 15.02 -13.03
C TYR A 439 8.04 14.86 -11.52
N ARG A 440 9.24 14.75 -11.03
CA ARG A 440 9.53 14.83 -9.61
C ARG A 440 9.72 16.30 -9.25
N LEU A 441 8.87 16.80 -8.36
CA LEU A 441 8.97 18.13 -7.78
C LEU A 441 9.50 18.02 -6.35
N VAL A 442 10.65 18.60 -6.12
CA VAL A 442 11.22 18.74 -4.78
C VAL A 442 10.98 20.15 -4.28
N VAL A 443 10.39 20.26 -3.11
CA VAL A 443 10.15 21.51 -2.37
C VAL A 443 11.02 21.48 -1.13
N ALA A 444 11.96 22.40 -1.01
CA ALA A 444 12.86 22.49 0.14
C ALA A 444 12.81 23.89 0.77
N GLY A 445 12.98 23.95 2.07
CA GLY A 445 12.95 25.21 2.83
C GLY A 445 13.05 24.99 4.33
N ALA A 446 12.80 26.01 5.12
CA ALA A 446 12.82 25.90 6.57
C ALA A 446 11.78 24.86 7.07
N PRO A 447 12.12 23.98 8.01
CA PRO A 447 11.18 23.06 8.64
C PRO A 447 9.93 23.76 9.18
N GLY A 448 8.76 23.13 9.01
CA GLY A 448 7.48 23.69 9.43
C GLY A 448 6.94 24.83 8.57
N ARG A 449 7.69 25.29 7.58
CA ARG A 449 7.23 26.32 6.64
C ARG A 449 6.14 25.76 5.72
N THR A 450 5.17 26.59 5.44
CA THR A 450 4.12 26.30 4.43
C THR A 450 4.48 26.99 3.14
N VAL A 451 4.51 26.25 2.02
CA VAL A 451 4.86 26.74 0.68
C VAL A 451 3.64 26.61 -0.22
N SER A 452 3.20 27.70 -0.82
CA SER A 452 2.13 27.68 -1.82
C SER A 452 2.73 27.50 -3.22
N LEU A 453 2.32 26.46 -3.92
CA LEU A 453 2.79 26.09 -5.25
C LEU A 453 1.70 26.36 -6.30
N THR A 454 2.10 26.86 -7.47
CA THR A 454 1.20 27.10 -8.60
C THR A 454 1.86 26.66 -9.90
N ALA A 455 1.13 25.92 -10.72
CA ALA A 455 1.54 25.58 -12.08
C ALA A 455 1.21 26.72 -13.05
N GLN A 456 2.16 27.09 -13.88
CA GLN A 456 2.07 28.21 -14.83
C GLN A 456 2.55 27.78 -16.21
N GLY A 457 2.15 28.50 -17.25
CA GLY A 457 2.59 28.25 -18.62
C GLY A 457 1.90 27.03 -19.28
N LEU A 458 0.78 26.57 -18.71
CA LEU A 458 -0.01 25.48 -19.29
C LEU A 458 -0.78 25.99 -20.52
N PRO A 459 -0.75 25.25 -21.65
CA PRO A 459 -1.66 25.50 -22.77
C PRO A 459 -3.13 25.37 -22.37
N LYS A 460 -4.04 25.96 -23.15
CA LYS A 460 -5.48 25.75 -22.93
C LYS A 460 -5.81 24.26 -22.95
N ARG A 461 -6.65 23.82 -22.01
CA ARG A 461 -7.09 22.42 -21.84
C ARG A 461 -5.97 21.46 -21.38
N TRP A 462 -4.84 21.98 -20.91
CA TRP A 462 -3.84 21.14 -20.23
C TRP A 462 -4.04 21.24 -18.72
N ILE A 463 -3.89 20.14 -18.04
CA ILE A 463 -4.01 20.04 -16.58
C ILE A 463 -2.63 19.82 -15.99
N ALA A 464 -2.34 20.49 -14.89
CA ALA A 464 -1.21 20.14 -14.03
C ALA A 464 -1.73 19.70 -12.66
N SER A 465 -1.07 18.74 -12.05
CA SER A 465 -1.46 18.20 -10.76
C SER A 465 -0.24 18.02 -9.86
N PHE A 466 -0.37 18.36 -8.60
CA PHE A 466 0.63 18.14 -7.54
C PHE A 466 0.16 17.01 -6.65
N CYS A 467 0.91 15.92 -6.61
CA CYS A 467 0.54 14.71 -5.89
C CYS A 467 1.51 14.44 -4.74
N SER A 468 0.98 14.16 -3.56
CA SER A 468 1.68 13.54 -2.43
C SER A 468 1.14 12.13 -2.23
N ASP A 469 1.71 11.38 -1.29
CA ASP A 469 1.33 9.99 -0.98
C ASP A 469 -0.17 9.80 -0.69
N ARG A 470 -0.91 10.88 -0.40
CA ARG A 470 -2.30 10.83 0.05
C ARG A 470 -3.28 11.68 -0.75
N ALA A 471 -2.80 12.65 -1.53
CA ALA A 471 -3.68 13.56 -2.26
C ALA A 471 -2.94 14.29 -3.39
N CYS A 472 -3.65 14.55 -4.48
CA CYS A 472 -3.19 15.44 -5.55
C CYS A 472 -4.10 16.67 -5.66
N ALA A 473 -3.50 17.81 -5.89
CA ALA A 473 -4.20 19.07 -6.07
C ALA A 473 -3.95 19.64 -7.48
N PRO A 474 -4.99 19.95 -8.26
CA PRO A 474 -4.82 20.49 -9.60
C PRO A 474 -4.40 21.96 -9.55
N PHE A 475 -3.53 22.35 -10.46
CA PHE A 475 -3.05 23.70 -10.74
C PHE A 475 -2.34 24.43 -9.59
N ARG A 476 -2.71 24.18 -8.35
CA ARG A 476 -2.10 24.78 -7.15
C ARG A 476 -2.25 23.90 -5.93
N THR A 477 -1.28 23.96 -5.05
CA THR A 477 -1.33 23.27 -3.75
C THR A 477 -0.59 24.07 -2.69
N THR A 478 -0.82 23.72 -1.44
CA THR A 478 -0.07 24.26 -0.30
C THR A 478 0.59 23.09 0.42
N VAL A 479 1.88 23.16 0.62
CA VAL A 479 2.72 22.09 1.17
C VAL A 479 3.34 22.55 2.48
N ALA A 480 3.05 21.86 3.57
CA ALA A 480 3.78 22.01 4.81
C ALA A 480 5.07 21.18 4.75
N LEU A 481 6.19 21.83 4.96
CA LEU A 481 7.49 21.15 4.98
C LEU A 481 7.67 20.38 6.29
N PRO A 482 8.04 19.10 6.22
CA PRO A 482 8.30 18.26 7.38
C PRO A 482 9.52 18.76 8.17
N PRO A 483 9.84 18.14 9.33
CA PRO A 483 11.05 18.47 10.09
C PRO A 483 12.36 18.36 9.29
N SER A 484 12.39 17.56 8.23
CA SER A 484 13.51 17.49 7.30
C SER A 484 13.68 18.75 6.44
N GLY A 485 12.68 19.61 6.39
CA GLY A 485 12.66 20.78 5.51
C GLY A 485 12.48 20.46 4.02
N VAL A 486 12.24 19.20 3.66
CA VAL A 486 12.12 18.75 2.26
C VAL A 486 10.86 17.91 2.07
N LYS A 487 10.08 18.24 1.05
CA LYS A 487 8.92 17.45 0.58
C LYS A 487 9.07 17.15 -0.89
N VAL A 488 8.88 15.89 -1.24
CA VAL A 488 8.83 15.45 -2.64
C VAL A 488 7.38 15.27 -3.05
N LEU A 489 7.04 15.73 -4.24
CA LEU A 489 5.72 15.61 -4.84
C LEU A 489 5.88 15.05 -6.25
N GLU A 490 4.95 14.23 -6.68
CA GLU A 490 4.79 13.93 -8.09
C GLU A 490 4.06 15.10 -8.76
N PHE A 491 4.67 15.69 -9.78
CA PHE A 491 4.05 16.74 -10.59
C PHE A 491 3.68 16.17 -11.94
N GLN A 492 2.40 16.13 -12.23
CA GLN A 492 1.86 15.61 -13.48
C GLN A 492 1.43 16.74 -14.40
N VAL A 493 1.73 16.62 -15.70
CA VAL A 493 1.21 17.49 -16.74
C VAL A 493 0.48 16.64 -17.78
N ILE A 494 -0.79 16.94 -17.97
CA ILE A 494 -1.70 16.14 -18.76
C ILE A 494 -2.18 16.97 -19.94
N PRO A 495 -1.72 16.69 -21.17
CA PRO A 495 -2.21 17.35 -22.36
C PRO A 495 -3.58 16.79 -22.77
N GLU A 496 -4.61 17.62 -22.76
CA GLU A 496 -5.94 17.26 -23.29
C GLU A 496 -6.17 17.78 -24.72
N ALA A 497 -5.19 18.46 -25.28
CA ALA A 497 -5.20 18.94 -26.65
C ALA A 497 -3.77 19.10 -27.15
N PRO A 498 -3.50 18.99 -28.49
CA PRO A 498 -2.20 19.31 -29.06
C PRO A 498 -1.80 20.73 -28.71
N ALA A 499 -0.53 20.93 -28.33
CA ALA A 499 0.06 22.26 -28.23
C ALA A 499 0.74 22.61 -29.55
N PRO A 500 0.66 23.89 -30.00
CA PRO A 500 1.29 24.32 -31.27
C PRO A 500 2.82 24.26 -31.23
N SER A 501 3.40 24.23 -30.05
CA SER A 501 4.85 24.04 -29.82
C SER A 501 5.05 23.41 -28.44
N PRO A 502 6.23 22.76 -28.19
CA PRO A 502 6.56 22.21 -26.87
C PRO A 502 6.46 23.28 -25.78
N PRO A 503 5.48 23.21 -24.86
CA PRO A 503 5.31 24.23 -23.84
C PRO A 503 6.39 24.13 -22.76
N THR A 504 6.70 25.28 -22.14
CA THR A 504 7.46 25.30 -20.90
C THR A 504 6.51 25.47 -19.74
N VAL A 505 6.34 24.42 -18.94
CA VAL A 505 5.53 24.45 -17.73
C VAL A 505 6.43 24.82 -16.55
N ARG A 506 5.96 25.73 -15.73
CA ARG A 506 6.67 26.25 -14.57
C ARG A 506 5.88 25.97 -13.30
N VAL A 507 6.56 25.51 -12.27
CA VAL A 507 6.04 25.52 -10.89
C VAL A 507 6.64 26.70 -10.17
N ALA A 508 5.83 27.55 -9.60
CA ALA A 508 6.24 28.72 -8.86
C ALA A 508 5.73 28.66 -7.42
N GLY A 509 6.54 29.12 -6.47
CA GLY A 509 6.19 29.22 -5.07
C GLY A 509 7.17 30.07 -4.27
N ASP A 510 6.66 30.92 -3.37
CA ASP A 510 7.46 31.73 -2.43
C ASP A 510 8.62 32.52 -3.07
N GLY A 511 8.41 33.09 -4.25
CA GLY A 511 9.42 33.86 -4.97
C GLY A 511 10.49 33.03 -5.70
N THR A 512 10.35 31.72 -5.72
CA THR A 512 11.20 30.80 -6.50
C THR A 512 10.37 30.07 -7.57
N SER A 513 11.03 29.53 -8.58
CA SER A 513 10.35 28.69 -9.57
C SER A 513 11.29 27.66 -10.18
N ALA A 514 10.71 26.49 -10.54
CA ALA A 514 11.34 25.48 -11.37
C ALA A 514 10.53 25.34 -12.67
N ALA A 515 11.21 25.07 -13.79
CA ALA A 515 10.54 24.96 -15.08
C ALA A 515 11.06 23.74 -15.86
N VAL A 516 10.16 23.16 -16.64
CA VAL A 516 10.47 22.04 -17.53
C VAL A 516 9.87 22.31 -18.91
N ARG A 517 10.63 22.05 -19.96
CA ARG A 517 10.15 22.05 -21.34
C ARG A 517 9.60 20.67 -21.66
N ILE A 518 8.31 20.61 -21.96
CA ILE A 518 7.65 19.36 -22.33
C ILE A 518 8.04 19.05 -23.78
N ALA A 519 8.79 17.98 -24.00
CA ALA A 519 9.13 17.57 -25.35
C ALA A 519 7.86 17.16 -26.11
N SER A 520 7.72 17.55 -27.36
CA SER A 520 6.72 16.95 -28.26
C SER A 520 7.13 15.50 -28.50
N ARG A 521 6.24 14.56 -28.20
CA ARG A 521 6.39 13.18 -28.67
C ARG A 521 6.02 13.06 -30.13
#